data_6e5a1b5c387ea72b96a9d08056261327
#
_entry.id   6e5a1b5c387ea72b96a9d08056261327
#
_cell.length_a   1.000
_cell.length_b   1.000
_cell.length_c   1.000
_cell.angle_alpha   90.00
_cell.angle_beta   90.00
_cell.angle_gamma   90.00
#
_symmetry.space_group_name_H-M   'P 1'
#
loop_
_entity.id
_entity.type
_entity.pdbx_description
1 polymer ?
#
loop_
_entity_poly.entity_id
_entity_poly.type
_entity_poly.pdbx_seq_one_letter_code
_entity_poly.pdbx_strand_id
1 'polypeptide(L)'
;MNRKGFTLIELLAVIIVIALISVIAVPGVIEYVNSAKNTSYNLLIQNTISASKTYYEECEYGDLSDNSKYGSYACKINKDEKGDYIITNLGTLANTGMLSVNDVDSNNKKIVINPKDNTDISSCEIKITKGIDDNYKVTYNITSSNCPDIKGSIN
;
A
#
# COMPACT_ATOMS: atom_id res chain seq x y z
N MET A 1 -15.18 29.17 -47.97
CA MET A 1 -14.43 28.20 -47.10
C MET A 1 -14.25 26.90 -47.88
N ASN A 2 -13.00 26.60 -48.35
CA ASN A 2 -12.68 25.32 -49.04
C ASN A 2 -12.57 24.20 -47.96
N ARG A 3 -13.59 23.37 -47.84
CA ARG A 3 -13.53 22.15 -47.06
C ARG A 3 -12.88 21.07 -47.91
N LYS A 4 -11.55 20.91 -47.77
CA LYS A 4 -10.86 19.75 -48.31
C LYS A 4 -11.19 18.56 -47.42
N GLY A 5 -11.95 17.59 -47.96
CA GLY A 5 -12.19 16.32 -47.28
C GLY A 5 -10.93 15.45 -47.36
N PHE A 6 -10.68 14.65 -46.30
CA PHE A 6 -9.65 13.63 -46.30
C PHE A 6 -9.92 12.58 -47.35
N THR A 7 -8.91 12.18 -48.09
CA THR A 7 -9.03 11.08 -49.02
C THR A 7 -8.95 9.74 -48.29
N LEU A 8 -9.58 8.71 -48.87
CA LEU A 8 -9.59 7.35 -48.29
C LEU A 8 -8.17 6.79 -48.18
N ILE A 9 -7.28 7.17 -49.14
CA ILE A 9 -5.89 6.72 -49.16
C ILE A 9 -5.06 7.38 -48.04
N GLU A 10 -5.31 8.66 -47.69
CA GLU A 10 -4.65 9.34 -46.59
C GLU A 10 -5.01 8.68 -45.27
N LEU A 11 -6.28 8.31 -45.05
CA LEU A 11 -6.71 7.58 -43.85
C LEU A 11 -6.04 6.23 -43.75
N LEU A 12 -6.00 5.47 -44.87
CA LEU A 12 -5.38 4.17 -44.93
C LEU A 12 -3.89 4.22 -44.63
N ALA A 13 -3.17 5.24 -45.17
CA ALA A 13 -1.77 5.43 -44.89
C ALA A 13 -1.47 5.69 -43.42
N VAL A 14 -2.30 6.48 -42.71
CA VAL A 14 -2.15 6.79 -41.30
C VAL A 14 -2.34 5.54 -40.44
N ILE A 15 -3.36 4.71 -40.70
CA ILE A 15 -3.58 3.49 -39.91
C ILE A 15 -2.45 2.47 -40.09
N ILE A 16 -1.86 2.36 -41.29
CA ILE A 16 -0.70 1.49 -41.51
C ILE A 16 0.50 1.97 -40.71
N VAL A 17 0.79 3.28 -40.68
CA VAL A 17 1.90 3.84 -39.91
C VAL A 17 1.70 3.62 -38.39
N ILE A 18 0.47 3.85 -37.89
CA ILE A 18 0.17 3.61 -36.47
C ILE A 18 0.33 2.12 -36.13
N ALA A 19 -0.13 1.21 -36.99
CA ALA A 19 0.03 -0.22 -36.80
C ALA A 19 1.49 -0.65 -36.67
N LEU A 20 2.36 -0.14 -37.55
CA LEU A 20 3.80 -0.42 -37.51
C LEU A 20 4.48 0.10 -36.24
N ILE A 21 4.15 1.31 -35.80
CA ILE A 21 4.69 1.89 -34.58
C ILE A 21 4.23 1.10 -33.35
N SER A 22 2.97 0.67 -33.33
CA SER A 22 2.38 -0.07 -32.19
C SER A 22 3.10 -1.37 -31.91
N VAL A 23 3.57 -2.11 -32.93
CA VAL A 23 4.30 -3.37 -32.76
C VAL A 23 5.59 -3.20 -31.94
N ILE A 24 6.26 -2.07 -32.07
CA ILE A 24 7.52 -1.79 -31.37
C ILE A 24 7.26 -1.14 -30.00
N ALA A 25 6.28 -0.23 -29.91
CA ALA A 25 6.03 0.54 -28.71
C ALA A 25 5.34 -0.24 -27.59
N VAL A 26 4.39 -1.12 -27.93
CA VAL A 26 3.56 -1.83 -26.93
C VAL A 26 4.37 -2.72 -25.96
N PRO A 27 5.32 -3.54 -26.40
CA PRO A 27 6.12 -4.37 -25.48
C PRO A 27 6.87 -3.55 -24.43
N GLY A 28 7.49 -2.44 -24.83
CA GLY A 28 8.23 -1.56 -23.93
C GLY A 28 7.35 -0.89 -22.88
N VAL A 29 6.13 -0.50 -23.26
CA VAL A 29 5.15 0.09 -22.31
C VAL A 29 4.71 -0.92 -21.26
N ILE A 30 4.47 -2.17 -21.65
CA ILE A 30 4.04 -3.23 -20.72
C ILE A 30 5.13 -3.48 -19.66
N GLU A 31 6.40 -3.58 -20.07
CA GLU A 31 7.52 -3.78 -19.16
C GLU A 31 7.67 -2.60 -18.19
N TYR A 32 7.56 -1.37 -18.70
CA TYR A 32 7.58 -0.17 -17.86
C TYR A 32 6.45 -0.14 -16.83
N VAL A 33 5.22 -0.47 -17.24
CA VAL A 33 4.06 -0.53 -16.33
C VAL A 33 4.27 -1.57 -15.23
N ASN A 34 4.78 -2.75 -15.58
CA ASN A 34 5.05 -3.80 -14.59
C ASN A 34 6.15 -3.39 -13.60
N SER A 35 7.20 -2.72 -14.08
CA SER A 35 8.24 -2.15 -13.22
C SER A 35 7.70 -1.07 -12.28
N ALA A 36 6.85 -0.17 -12.78
CA ALA A 36 6.20 0.86 -11.97
C ALA A 36 5.29 0.25 -10.89
N LYS A 37 4.51 -0.78 -11.22
CA LYS A 37 3.68 -1.52 -10.25
C LYS A 37 4.52 -2.16 -9.14
N ASN A 38 5.64 -2.79 -9.48
CA ASN A 38 6.55 -3.37 -8.49
C ASN A 38 7.17 -2.31 -7.58
N THR A 39 7.56 -1.17 -8.13
CA THR A 39 8.10 -0.04 -7.35
C THR A 39 7.04 0.51 -6.39
N SER A 40 5.80 0.73 -6.86
CA SER A 40 4.69 1.19 -6.02
C SER A 40 4.37 0.20 -4.91
N TYR A 41 4.42 -1.11 -5.21
CA TYR A 41 4.22 -2.15 -4.21
C TYR A 41 5.32 -2.14 -3.12
N ASN A 42 6.59 -1.99 -3.50
CA ASN A 42 7.69 -1.90 -2.55
C ASN A 42 7.58 -0.65 -1.66
N LEU A 43 7.14 0.48 -2.23
CA LEU A 43 6.86 1.70 -1.46
C LEU A 43 5.70 1.50 -0.47
N LEU A 44 4.64 0.81 -0.88
CA LEU A 44 3.54 0.46 0.02
C LEU A 44 4.04 -0.37 1.21
N ILE A 45 4.90 -1.38 0.98
CA ILE A 45 5.50 -2.18 2.05
C ILE A 45 6.31 -1.30 3.00
N GLN A 46 7.20 -0.46 2.50
CA GLN A 46 8.03 0.42 3.33
C GLN A 46 7.18 1.41 4.14
N ASN A 47 6.17 2.01 3.51
CA ASN A 47 5.23 2.90 4.20
C ASN A 47 4.43 2.16 5.27
N THR A 48 4.02 0.92 5.01
CA THR A 48 3.33 0.07 6.00
C THR A 48 4.23 -0.24 7.20
N ILE A 49 5.51 -0.55 6.97
CA ILE A 49 6.46 -0.81 8.05
C ILE A 49 6.62 0.45 8.92
N SER A 50 6.80 1.61 8.31
CA SER A 50 6.91 2.88 9.03
C SER A 50 5.62 3.25 9.77
N ALA A 51 4.47 3.09 9.13
CA ALA A 51 3.16 3.32 9.71
C ALA A 51 2.89 2.38 10.91
N SER A 52 3.34 1.13 10.82
CA SER A 52 3.22 0.14 11.90
C SER A 52 3.99 0.56 13.16
N LYS A 53 5.20 1.11 12.99
CA LYS A 53 5.98 1.67 14.11
C LYS A 53 5.20 2.82 14.77
N THR A 54 4.79 3.80 13.98
CA THR A 54 4.04 4.96 14.49
C THR A 54 2.74 4.52 15.19
N TYR A 55 2.02 3.55 14.61
CA TYR A 55 0.81 3.00 15.21
C TYR A 55 1.08 2.35 16.56
N TYR A 56 2.19 1.60 16.70
CA TYR A 56 2.59 0.99 17.96
C TYR A 56 2.90 2.06 19.03
N GLU A 57 3.68 3.08 18.65
CA GLU A 57 4.05 4.18 19.54
C GLU A 57 2.83 4.99 20.00
N GLU A 58 1.89 5.27 19.11
CA GLU A 58 0.62 5.93 19.45
C GLU A 58 -0.27 5.05 20.33
N CYS A 59 -0.18 3.74 20.18
CA CYS A 59 -0.87 2.79 21.06
C CYS A 59 -0.26 2.74 22.46
N GLU A 60 1.05 2.87 22.57
CA GLU A 60 1.78 2.80 23.84
C GLU A 60 1.74 4.11 24.62
N TYR A 61 1.91 5.23 23.94
CA TYR A 61 2.12 6.55 24.55
C TYR A 61 1.08 7.60 24.16
N GLY A 62 0.30 7.34 23.14
CA GLY A 62 -0.65 8.27 22.56
C GLY A 62 -2.11 7.96 22.90
N ASP A 63 -3.00 8.52 22.09
CA ASP A 63 -4.45 8.48 22.31
C ASP A 63 -5.13 7.21 21.73
N LEU A 64 -4.43 6.36 20.95
CA LEU A 64 -5.03 5.21 20.28
C LEU A 64 -5.51 4.12 21.24
N SER A 65 -5.05 4.13 22.48
CA SER A 65 -5.57 3.26 23.55
C SER A 65 -6.94 3.73 24.10
N ASP A 66 -7.37 4.96 23.77
CA ASP A 66 -8.63 5.53 24.23
C ASP A 66 -9.79 5.14 23.31
N ASN A 67 -10.62 4.22 23.78
CA ASN A 67 -11.84 3.79 23.09
C ASN A 67 -12.85 4.91 22.85
N SER A 68 -12.84 5.97 23.64
CA SER A 68 -13.76 7.09 23.49
C SER A 68 -13.46 7.93 22.24
N LYS A 69 -12.20 8.00 21.87
CA LYS A 69 -11.72 8.80 20.73
C LYS A 69 -11.65 8.01 19.43
N TYR A 70 -11.21 6.77 19.48
CA TYR A 70 -10.93 5.96 18.29
C TYR A 70 -11.88 4.78 18.08
N GLY A 71 -12.72 4.45 19.07
CA GLY A 71 -13.74 3.42 18.97
C GLY A 71 -13.19 2.08 18.49
N SER A 72 -13.68 1.60 17.33
CA SER A 72 -13.26 0.32 16.76
C SER A 72 -11.81 0.29 16.27
N TYR A 73 -11.12 1.42 16.20
CA TYR A 73 -9.70 1.52 15.83
C TYR A 73 -8.76 1.60 17.04
N ALA A 74 -9.33 1.64 18.26
CA ALA A 74 -8.53 1.59 19.47
C ALA A 74 -7.71 0.30 19.53
N CYS A 75 -6.48 0.42 19.95
CA CYS A 75 -5.55 -0.70 19.98
C CYS A 75 -5.35 -1.27 21.38
N LYS A 76 -4.85 -2.50 21.44
CA LYS A 76 -4.48 -3.17 22.67
C LYS A 76 -3.11 -3.82 22.53
N ILE A 77 -2.19 -3.50 23.43
CA ILE A 77 -0.91 -4.17 23.53
C ILE A 77 -1.10 -5.50 24.27
N ASN A 78 -0.67 -6.58 23.62
CA ASN A 78 -0.64 -7.92 24.18
C ASN A 78 0.81 -8.27 24.56
N LYS A 79 0.98 -9.22 25.48
CA LYS A 79 2.29 -9.68 25.95
C LYS A 79 2.47 -11.17 25.65
N ASP A 80 3.63 -11.53 25.14
CA ASP A 80 4.06 -12.92 25.00
C ASP A 80 5.55 -13.08 25.42
N GLU A 81 6.06 -14.31 25.34
CA GLU A 81 7.45 -14.62 25.69
C GLU A 81 8.48 -13.93 24.80
N LYS A 82 8.06 -13.43 23.62
CA LYS A 82 8.93 -12.76 22.62
C LYS A 82 8.89 -11.24 22.71
N GLY A 83 8.06 -10.71 23.61
CA GLY A 83 7.89 -9.26 23.80
C GLY A 83 6.45 -8.80 23.63
N ASP A 84 6.26 -7.53 23.78
CA ASP A 84 4.96 -6.88 23.62
C ASP A 84 4.60 -6.79 22.15
N TYR A 85 3.33 -7.07 21.80
CA TYR A 85 2.89 -7.05 20.41
C TYR A 85 1.47 -6.49 20.24
N ILE A 86 1.21 -6.00 19.04
CA ILE A 86 -0.11 -5.56 18.56
C ILE A 86 -0.47 -6.35 17.31
N ILE A 87 -1.74 -6.74 17.18
CA ILE A 87 -2.32 -7.24 15.94
C ILE A 87 -3.28 -6.16 15.42
N THR A 88 -3.10 -5.75 14.18
CA THR A 88 -3.93 -4.78 13.49
C THR A 88 -4.10 -5.17 12.03
N ASN A 89 -4.74 -4.35 11.21
CA ASN A 89 -4.83 -4.55 9.77
C ASN A 89 -4.52 -3.27 8.99
N LEU A 90 -4.23 -3.41 7.69
CA LEU A 90 -3.88 -2.29 6.82
C LEU A 90 -4.97 -1.21 6.79
N GLY A 91 -6.23 -1.61 6.78
CA GLY A 91 -7.37 -0.69 6.80
C GLY A 91 -7.41 0.14 8.08
N THR A 92 -7.05 -0.43 9.23
CA THR A 92 -6.93 0.32 10.50
C THR A 92 -5.82 1.35 10.41
N LEU A 93 -4.61 0.98 9.92
CA LEU A 93 -3.52 1.93 9.72
C LEU A 93 -3.90 3.09 8.78
N ALA A 94 -4.67 2.80 7.75
CA ALA A 94 -5.14 3.82 6.81
C ALA A 94 -6.20 4.75 7.43
N ASN A 95 -7.17 4.19 8.18
CA ASN A 95 -8.27 4.96 8.76
C ASN A 95 -7.86 5.75 10.02
N THR A 96 -6.81 5.32 10.73
CA THR A 96 -6.19 6.12 11.80
C THR A 96 -5.27 7.22 11.26
N GLY A 97 -4.97 7.21 9.95
CA GLY A 97 -4.10 8.19 9.30
C GLY A 97 -2.61 7.88 9.37
N MET A 98 -2.23 6.74 9.97
CA MET A 98 -0.81 6.33 10.04
C MET A 98 -0.28 5.87 8.68
N LEU A 99 -1.12 5.20 7.88
CA LEU A 99 -0.81 4.86 6.50
C LEU A 99 -1.54 5.80 5.55
N SER A 100 -0.77 6.55 4.74
CA SER A 100 -1.35 7.47 3.76
C SER A 100 -1.84 6.69 2.54
N VAL A 101 -3.15 6.73 2.28
CA VAL A 101 -3.81 6.16 1.11
C VAL A 101 -4.86 7.13 0.58
N ASN A 102 -5.13 7.06 -0.72
CA ASN A 102 -6.09 7.94 -1.41
C ASN A 102 -7.42 7.25 -1.72
N ASP A 103 -7.42 5.91 -1.76
CA ASP A 103 -8.60 5.14 -2.13
C ASP A 103 -9.59 5.04 -0.97
N VAL A 104 -10.87 5.12 -1.30
CA VAL A 104 -11.98 4.99 -0.35
C VAL A 104 -13.05 4.05 -0.89
N ASP A 105 -13.75 3.37 0.01
CA ASP A 105 -14.93 2.56 -0.33
C ASP A 105 -16.19 3.41 -0.49
N SER A 106 -17.31 2.75 -0.78
CA SER A 106 -18.64 3.39 -0.92
C SER A 106 -19.14 4.11 0.34
N ASN A 107 -18.57 3.81 1.51
CA ASN A 107 -18.89 4.43 2.79
C ASN A 107 -17.88 5.51 3.20
N ASN A 108 -17.04 5.95 2.27
CA ASN A 108 -15.97 6.94 2.49
C ASN A 108 -14.91 6.47 3.52
N LYS A 109 -14.77 5.16 3.71
CA LYS A 109 -13.73 4.55 4.55
C LYS A 109 -12.50 4.31 3.69
N LYS A 110 -11.31 4.67 4.21
CA LYS A 110 -10.04 4.45 3.50
C LYS A 110 -9.78 2.97 3.30
N ILE A 111 -9.39 2.60 2.09
CA ILE A 111 -9.02 1.24 1.69
C ILE A 111 -7.59 1.21 1.16
N VAL A 112 -6.94 0.07 1.29
CA VAL A 112 -5.58 -0.15 0.80
C VAL A 112 -5.64 -1.08 -0.40
N ILE A 113 -5.22 -0.57 -1.55
CA ILE A 113 -5.22 -1.30 -2.82
C ILE A 113 -3.81 -1.79 -3.13
N ASN A 114 -3.69 -3.07 -3.48
CA ASN A 114 -2.44 -3.66 -3.95
C ASN A 114 -2.11 -3.13 -5.37
N PRO A 115 -0.98 -2.42 -5.56
CA PRO A 115 -0.62 -1.84 -6.86
C PRO A 115 -0.39 -2.87 -7.97
N LYS A 116 -0.12 -4.15 -7.63
CA LYS A 116 0.17 -5.19 -8.63
C LYS A 116 -1.07 -5.67 -9.37
N ASP A 117 -2.17 -5.87 -8.65
CA ASP A 117 -3.38 -6.52 -9.16
C ASP A 117 -4.68 -5.77 -8.88
N ASN A 118 -4.60 -4.60 -8.23
CA ASN A 118 -5.71 -3.75 -7.82
C ASN A 118 -6.70 -4.42 -6.85
N THR A 119 -6.27 -5.43 -6.10
CA THR A 119 -7.10 -6.05 -5.06
C THR A 119 -7.12 -5.20 -3.79
N ASP A 120 -8.26 -5.20 -3.08
CA ASP A 120 -8.35 -4.58 -1.75
C ASP A 120 -7.70 -5.50 -0.71
N ILE A 121 -6.65 -5.00 -0.07
CA ILE A 121 -5.88 -5.68 0.96
C ILE A 121 -6.06 -5.04 2.36
N SER A 122 -7.09 -4.24 2.55
CA SER A 122 -7.36 -3.55 3.82
C SER A 122 -7.54 -4.51 5.00
N SER A 123 -8.07 -5.72 4.76
CA SER A 123 -8.25 -6.77 5.76
C SER A 123 -6.98 -7.54 6.13
N CYS A 124 -5.87 -7.26 5.44
CA CYS A 124 -4.58 -7.87 5.69
C CYS A 124 -4.12 -7.63 7.14
N GLU A 125 -3.93 -8.69 7.91
CA GLU A 125 -3.47 -8.61 9.29
C GLU A 125 -1.97 -8.40 9.38
N ILE A 126 -1.56 -7.54 10.31
CA ILE A 126 -0.17 -7.23 10.64
C ILE A 126 0.04 -7.47 12.12
N LYS A 127 1.03 -8.28 12.47
CA LYS A 127 1.57 -8.40 13.83
C LYS A 127 2.80 -7.52 13.94
N ILE A 128 2.78 -6.59 14.88
CA ILE A 128 3.88 -5.67 15.21
C ILE A 128 4.41 -6.11 16.57
N THR A 129 5.66 -6.58 16.64
CA THR A 129 6.29 -7.00 17.88
C THR A 129 7.38 -6.01 18.25
N LYS A 130 7.31 -5.43 19.45
CA LYS A 130 8.36 -4.59 20.00
C LYS A 130 9.35 -5.46 20.76
N GLY A 131 10.63 -5.37 20.43
CA GLY A 131 11.72 -6.03 21.11
C GLY A 131 12.78 -5.03 21.55
N ILE A 132 13.65 -5.46 22.46
CA ILE A 132 14.85 -4.71 22.86
C ILE A 132 16.04 -5.60 22.50
N ASP A 133 16.96 -5.09 21.69
CA ASP A 133 18.18 -5.82 21.34
C ASP A 133 19.21 -5.80 22.47
N ASP A 134 20.32 -6.55 22.31
CA ASP A 134 21.40 -6.66 23.29
C ASP A 134 22.10 -5.31 23.58
N ASN A 135 21.90 -4.30 22.75
CA ASN A 135 22.40 -2.94 22.93
C ASN A 135 21.34 -1.98 23.52
N TYR A 136 20.27 -2.50 24.09
CA TYR A 136 19.13 -1.73 24.62
C TYR A 136 18.40 -0.88 23.56
N LYS A 137 18.58 -1.20 22.28
CA LYS A 137 17.91 -0.52 21.20
C LYS A 137 16.54 -1.16 20.95
N VAL A 138 15.50 -0.33 20.93
CA VAL A 138 14.14 -0.77 20.62
C VAL A 138 14.05 -1.12 19.14
N THR A 139 13.52 -2.29 18.84
CA THR A 139 13.26 -2.75 17.47
C THR A 139 11.79 -3.14 17.32
N TYR A 140 11.22 -2.83 16.15
CA TYR A 140 9.88 -3.25 15.80
C TYR A 140 9.95 -4.27 14.66
N ASN A 141 9.48 -5.47 14.91
CA ASN A 141 9.40 -6.54 13.90
C ASN A 141 7.97 -6.64 13.39
N ILE A 142 7.80 -6.49 12.08
CA ILE A 142 6.51 -6.49 11.40
C ILE A 142 6.39 -7.76 10.57
N THR A 143 5.31 -8.50 10.76
CA THR A 143 4.95 -9.68 9.98
C THR A 143 3.50 -9.61 9.57
N SER A 144 3.15 -10.16 8.41
CA SER A 144 1.79 -10.20 7.90
C SER A 144 1.29 -11.63 7.76
N SER A 145 -0.02 -11.81 7.86
CA SER A 145 -0.74 -13.05 7.59
C SER A 145 -1.88 -12.80 6.61
N ASN A 146 -2.17 -13.80 5.78
CA ASN A 146 -3.26 -13.79 4.78
C ASN A 146 -3.18 -12.66 3.73
N CYS A 147 -1.98 -12.20 3.41
CA CYS A 147 -1.79 -11.08 2.49
C CYS A 147 -0.40 -11.09 1.85
N PRO A 148 -0.14 -10.17 0.92
CA PRO A 148 1.20 -9.98 0.39
C PRO A 148 2.23 -9.93 1.51
N ASP A 149 3.34 -10.60 1.32
CA ASP A 149 4.38 -10.81 2.34
C ASP A 149 5.00 -9.48 2.81
N ILE A 150 4.33 -8.82 3.74
CA ILE A 150 4.80 -7.59 4.38
C ILE A 150 5.65 -8.02 5.57
N LYS A 151 6.96 -7.92 5.44
CA LYS A 151 7.93 -8.21 6.49
C LYS A 151 8.96 -7.11 6.56
N GLY A 152 9.34 -6.75 7.77
CA GLY A 152 10.42 -5.81 7.98
C GLY A 152 10.70 -5.58 9.44
N SER A 153 11.82 -4.93 9.71
CA SER A 153 12.16 -4.40 11.03
C SER A 153 12.59 -2.95 10.90
N ILE A 154 12.28 -2.16 11.90
CA ILE A 154 12.65 -0.75 11.99
C ILE A 154 13.10 -0.44 13.42
N ASN A 155 14.11 0.40 13.53
CA ASN A 155 14.69 0.85 14.79
C ASN A 155 14.16 2.24 15.15
#